data_849492a80b1d39a8358ab6378d4317a5
#
_entry.id   849492a80b1d39a8358ab6378d4317a5
#
_cell.length_a   1.000
_cell.length_b   1.000
_cell.length_c   1.000
_cell.angle_alpha   90.00
_cell.angle_beta   90.00
_cell.angle_gamma   90.00
#
_symmetry.space_group_name_H-M   'P 1'
#
loop_
_entity.id
_entity.type
_entity.pdbx_description
1 polymer ?
#
loop_
_entity_poly.entity_id
_entity_poly.type
_entity_poly.pdbx_seq_one_letter_code
_entity_poly.pdbx_strand_id
1 'polypeptide(L)'
;VRGEIFKLTVFVSLAFILNTSTEAVKKFRISNYDKGHQTWFEAEDYDERNPDENKYYDVIPENKAPKDSFGEVINRTGMTGGYIRWTFDIKKAGGKGGGWYFWGRVINPQNTSDFILVEGHKGDNIPDLKGKGPFVFAGQNGQRAFEQNTGPPWGWAVSPPKEGHIKELKNGENTMYIFHRQGGRNIFWDVFCWADKQGYVPNDDDYKKAEKKKLAVYPDQKLAATWADLKKH
;
A
#
# COMPACT_ATOMS: atom_id res chain seq x y z
N VAL A 1 16.96 75.22 -4.40
CA VAL A 1 17.16 73.89 -5.04
C VAL A 1 16.51 72.89 -4.12
N ARG A 2 15.32 72.36 -4.50
CA ARG A 2 14.62 71.31 -3.77
C ARG A 2 15.06 69.95 -4.35
N GLY A 3 15.65 69.14 -3.54
CA GLY A 3 15.97 67.74 -3.89
C GLY A 3 14.80 66.84 -3.55
N GLU A 4 14.21 66.23 -4.54
CA GLU A 4 13.19 65.19 -4.37
C GLU A 4 13.90 63.86 -4.09
N ILE A 5 13.56 63.27 -2.94
CA ILE A 5 14.03 61.91 -2.55
C ILE A 5 13.03 60.91 -3.13
N PHE A 6 13.45 60.21 -4.18
CA PHE A 6 12.73 59.04 -4.71
C PHE A 6 12.83 57.87 -3.69
N LYS A 7 11.73 57.57 -3.04
CA LYS A 7 11.59 56.33 -2.26
C LYS A 7 11.30 55.17 -3.19
N LEU A 8 12.30 54.35 -3.46
CA LEU A 8 12.16 53.08 -4.18
C LEU A 8 11.55 52.03 -3.23
N THR A 9 10.28 51.76 -3.38
CA THR A 9 9.61 50.68 -2.65
C THR A 9 9.85 49.35 -3.40
N VAL A 10 10.72 48.51 -2.86
CA VAL A 10 10.95 47.18 -3.39
C VAL A 10 9.85 46.25 -2.86
N PHE A 11 8.96 45.82 -3.73
CA PHE A 11 8.01 44.76 -3.44
C PHE A 11 8.75 43.41 -3.60
N VAL A 12 9.08 42.77 -2.50
CA VAL A 12 9.54 41.39 -2.49
C VAL A 12 8.29 40.52 -2.52
N SER A 13 7.93 40.05 -3.70
CA SER A 13 6.89 39.03 -3.86
C SER A 13 7.46 37.69 -3.42
N LEU A 14 7.15 37.26 -2.20
CA LEU A 14 7.46 35.93 -1.69
C LEU A 14 6.45 34.96 -2.34
N ALA A 15 6.84 34.37 -3.45
CA ALA A 15 6.08 33.28 -4.05
C ALA A 15 6.27 32.02 -3.17
N PHE A 16 5.32 31.79 -2.27
CA PHE A 16 5.17 30.49 -1.63
C PHE A 16 4.74 29.47 -2.69
N ILE A 17 5.66 28.69 -3.17
CA ILE A 17 5.33 27.47 -3.93
C ILE A 17 4.75 26.50 -2.91
N LEU A 18 3.44 26.50 -2.76
CA LEU A 18 2.72 25.43 -2.08
C LEU A 18 2.85 24.18 -2.94
N ASN A 19 3.80 23.34 -2.61
CA ASN A 19 3.77 21.96 -3.07
C ASN A 19 2.56 21.29 -2.43
N THR A 20 1.41 21.40 -3.08
CA THR A 20 0.26 20.56 -2.76
C THR A 20 0.58 19.17 -3.29
N SER A 21 1.21 18.34 -2.47
CA SER A 21 1.14 16.91 -2.69
C SER A 21 -0.33 16.54 -2.52
N THR A 22 -1.01 16.32 -3.61
CA THR A 22 -2.32 15.66 -3.60
C THR A 22 -2.06 14.21 -3.21
N GLU A 23 -2.01 13.93 -1.91
CA GLU A 23 -2.05 12.55 -1.48
C GLU A 23 -3.39 11.97 -1.95
N ALA A 24 -3.31 10.97 -2.80
CA ALA A 24 -4.48 10.25 -3.27
C ALA A 24 -5.23 9.70 -2.06
N VAL A 25 -6.54 9.91 -2.03
CA VAL A 25 -7.39 9.36 -0.97
C VAL A 25 -7.39 7.86 -1.11
N LYS A 26 -6.63 7.17 -0.27
CA LYS A 26 -6.58 5.71 -0.27
C LYS A 26 -7.94 5.15 0.10
N LYS A 27 -8.40 4.23 -0.73
CA LYS A 27 -9.60 3.46 -0.48
C LYS A 27 -9.21 2.22 0.34
N PHE A 28 -9.91 1.97 1.41
CA PHE A 28 -9.76 0.74 2.17
C PHE A 28 -11.10 0.33 2.75
N ARG A 29 -11.19 -0.93 3.18
CA ARG A 29 -12.36 -1.47 3.86
C ARG A 29 -11.97 -1.96 5.24
N ILE A 30 -12.91 -1.98 6.14
CA ILE A 30 -12.74 -2.51 7.49
C ILE A 30 -13.84 -3.50 7.82
N SER A 31 -13.51 -4.44 8.68
CA SER A 31 -14.47 -5.41 9.20
C SER A 31 -14.05 -5.94 10.58
N ASN A 32 -14.97 -6.64 11.25
CA ASN A 32 -14.76 -7.23 12.57
C ASN A 32 -15.23 -8.69 12.56
N TYR A 33 -14.82 -9.45 11.56
CA TYR A 33 -15.22 -10.84 11.45
C TYR A 33 -14.52 -11.71 12.48
N ASP A 34 -15.20 -12.75 12.90
CA ASP A 34 -14.71 -13.73 13.87
C ASP A 34 -14.13 -13.12 15.16
N LYS A 35 -14.73 -12.00 15.61
CA LYS A 35 -14.29 -11.22 16.79
C LYS A 35 -12.86 -10.66 16.69
N GLY A 36 -12.32 -10.55 15.48
CA GLY A 36 -11.06 -9.87 15.18
C GLY A 36 -11.31 -8.58 14.42
N HIS A 37 -10.22 -7.93 13.99
CA HIS A 37 -10.27 -6.73 13.16
C HIS A 37 -9.58 -7.03 11.84
N GLN A 38 -10.10 -6.52 10.75
CA GLN A 38 -9.53 -6.65 9.43
C GLN A 38 -9.45 -5.28 8.75
N THR A 39 -8.33 -5.05 8.08
CA THR A 39 -8.13 -3.94 7.15
C THR A 39 -7.85 -4.50 5.76
N TRP A 40 -8.63 -4.06 4.77
CA TRP A 40 -8.58 -4.56 3.40
C TRP A 40 -8.26 -3.42 2.45
N PHE A 41 -7.43 -3.67 1.47
CA PHE A 41 -7.13 -2.73 0.39
C PHE A 41 -6.77 -3.48 -0.90
N GLU A 42 -7.01 -2.83 -2.01
CA GLU A 42 -6.72 -3.39 -3.32
C GLU A 42 -5.22 -3.32 -3.61
N ALA A 43 -4.68 -4.31 -4.29
CA ALA A 43 -3.24 -4.42 -4.49
C ALA A 43 -2.69 -3.26 -5.33
N GLU A 44 -3.49 -2.74 -6.25
CA GLU A 44 -3.16 -1.58 -7.10
C GLU A 44 -3.19 -0.24 -6.35
N ASP A 45 -3.77 -0.18 -5.14
CA ASP A 45 -3.77 1.02 -4.29
C ASP A 45 -2.41 1.23 -3.58
N TYR A 46 -1.31 0.98 -4.26
CA TYR A 46 0.04 1.16 -3.74
C TYR A 46 0.43 2.65 -3.67
N ASP A 47 1.43 2.96 -2.82
CA ASP A 47 2.02 4.30 -2.72
C ASP A 47 3.13 4.52 -3.71
N GLU A 48 3.92 3.47 -3.93
CA GLU A 48 5.12 3.51 -4.71
C GLU A 48 5.40 2.17 -5.36
N ARG A 49 5.84 2.23 -6.59
CA ARG A 49 6.41 1.10 -7.33
C ARG A 49 7.80 1.51 -7.82
N ASN A 50 8.81 0.73 -7.53
CA ASN A 50 10.18 1.05 -7.91
C ASN A 50 10.89 -0.17 -8.53
N PRO A 51 11.44 -0.06 -9.73
CA PRO A 51 11.26 1.09 -10.63
C PRO A 51 9.80 1.24 -11.08
N ASP A 52 9.37 2.47 -11.33
CA ASP A 52 8.01 2.76 -11.82
C ASP A 52 7.88 2.41 -13.32
N GLU A 53 7.96 1.13 -13.59
CA GLU A 53 7.88 0.56 -14.92
C GLU A 53 6.99 -0.69 -14.89
N ASN A 54 6.15 -0.88 -15.91
CA ASN A 54 5.34 -2.08 -16.09
C ASN A 54 6.16 -3.36 -16.37
N LYS A 55 7.45 -3.27 -16.22
CA LYS A 55 8.43 -4.32 -16.43
C LYS A 55 8.57 -5.28 -15.24
N TYR A 56 8.21 -4.82 -14.03
CA TYR A 56 8.35 -5.58 -12.78
C TYR A 56 7.01 -5.91 -12.17
N TYR A 57 6.15 -4.92 -12.05
CA TYR A 57 4.77 -5.02 -11.57
C TYR A 57 3.90 -4.21 -12.52
N ASP A 58 3.00 -4.88 -13.22
CA ASP A 58 2.12 -4.25 -14.19
C ASP A 58 0.72 -4.12 -13.60
N VAL A 59 0.12 -2.95 -13.70
CA VAL A 59 -1.28 -2.74 -13.33
C VAL A 59 -2.14 -3.14 -14.52
N ILE A 60 -2.91 -4.19 -14.36
CA ILE A 60 -3.82 -4.71 -15.39
C ILE A 60 -5.22 -4.15 -15.13
N PRO A 61 -5.79 -3.39 -16.06
CA PRO A 61 -7.12 -2.84 -15.90
C PRO A 61 -8.19 -3.94 -15.83
N GLU A 62 -9.29 -3.68 -15.11
CA GLU A 62 -10.36 -4.62 -14.83
C GLU A 62 -10.83 -5.40 -16.08
N ASN A 63 -11.00 -4.72 -17.21
CA ASN A 63 -11.46 -5.34 -18.48
C ASN A 63 -10.44 -6.31 -19.12
N LYS A 64 -9.22 -6.38 -18.61
CA LYS A 64 -8.14 -7.29 -19.03
C LYS A 64 -7.66 -8.18 -17.88
N ALA A 65 -8.12 -7.93 -16.68
CA ALA A 65 -7.77 -8.74 -15.52
C ALA A 65 -8.32 -10.17 -15.63
N PRO A 66 -7.76 -11.14 -14.93
CA PRO A 66 -8.33 -12.48 -14.85
C PRO A 66 -9.80 -12.43 -14.41
N LYS A 67 -10.59 -13.37 -14.94
CA LYS A 67 -12.00 -13.46 -14.59
C LYS A 67 -12.20 -13.48 -13.07
N ASP A 68 -13.28 -12.85 -12.58
CA ASP A 68 -13.65 -12.76 -11.18
C ASP A 68 -12.69 -11.94 -10.29
N SER A 69 -11.87 -11.06 -10.88
CA SER A 69 -11.17 -10.01 -10.14
C SER A 69 -12.15 -8.97 -9.56
N PHE A 70 -11.75 -8.27 -8.51
CA PHE A 70 -12.58 -7.23 -7.88
C PHE A 70 -12.34 -5.82 -8.44
N GLY A 71 -11.46 -5.70 -9.41
CA GLY A 71 -11.09 -4.45 -10.04
C GLY A 71 -9.87 -4.61 -10.92
N GLU A 72 -9.01 -3.61 -10.90
CA GLU A 72 -7.66 -3.71 -11.45
C GLU A 72 -6.85 -4.70 -10.62
N VAL A 73 -5.78 -5.21 -11.16
CA VAL A 73 -4.91 -6.17 -10.45
C VAL A 73 -3.44 -5.88 -10.73
N ILE A 74 -2.58 -6.25 -9.81
CA ILE A 74 -1.14 -6.27 -10.07
C ILE A 74 -0.77 -7.60 -10.73
N ASN A 75 -0.18 -7.51 -11.90
CA ASN A 75 0.49 -8.64 -12.53
C ASN A 75 1.99 -8.58 -12.22
N ARG A 76 2.46 -9.54 -11.48
CA ARG A 76 3.88 -9.72 -11.26
C ARG A 76 4.53 -10.29 -12.52
N THR A 77 5.47 -9.55 -13.09
CA THR A 77 6.14 -9.91 -14.34
C THR A 77 7.26 -10.93 -14.10
N GLY A 78 7.87 -11.42 -15.18
CA GLY A 78 9.00 -12.33 -15.12
C GLY A 78 10.36 -11.71 -14.77
N MET A 79 10.42 -10.39 -14.54
CA MET A 79 11.67 -9.70 -14.22
C MET A 79 12.03 -9.86 -12.74
N THR A 80 13.32 -9.88 -12.44
CA THR A 80 13.84 -9.91 -11.06
C THR A 80 14.21 -8.50 -10.62
N GLY A 81 13.89 -8.16 -9.39
CA GLY A 81 14.20 -6.87 -8.77
C GLY A 81 13.00 -5.95 -8.65
N GLY A 82 13.18 -4.84 -7.97
CA GLY A 82 12.14 -3.88 -7.67
C GLY A 82 11.33 -4.21 -6.41
N TYR A 83 10.52 -3.24 -6.02
CA TYR A 83 9.56 -3.38 -4.92
C TYR A 83 8.29 -2.58 -5.20
N ILE A 84 7.29 -2.89 -4.43
CA ILE A 84 6.05 -2.13 -4.35
C ILE A 84 5.73 -1.88 -2.87
N ARG A 85 5.22 -0.69 -2.55
CA ARG A 85 5.02 -0.21 -1.18
C ARG A 85 3.57 0.21 -0.95
N TRP A 86 3.07 -0.14 0.23
CA TRP A 86 1.74 0.28 0.71
C TRP A 86 1.85 0.86 2.11
N THR A 87 1.08 1.90 2.38
CA THR A 87 0.83 2.43 3.71
C THR A 87 -0.64 2.20 4.07
N PHE A 88 -0.89 1.69 5.26
CA PHE A 88 -2.22 1.33 5.74
C PHE A 88 -2.35 1.63 7.24
N ASP A 89 -3.59 1.79 7.74
CA ASP A 89 -3.86 2.16 9.13
C ASP A 89 -4.80 1.15 9.79
N ILE A 90 -4.26 0.38 10.74
CA ILE A 90 -5.02 -0.64 11.48
C ILE A 90 -5.94 -0.06 12.56
N LYS A 91 -5.64 1.14 13.09
CA LYS A 91 -6.45 1.79 14.11
C LYS A 91 -7.86 2.10 13.60
N LYS A 92 -8.00 2.40 12.33
CA LYS A 92 -9.31 2.69 11.71
C LYS A 92 -10.23 1.48 11.63
N ALA A 93 -9.66 0.27 11.62
CA ALA A 93 -10.41 -0.97 11.76
C ALA A 93 -10.79 -1.29 13.21
N GLY A 94 -10.35 -0.49 14.17
CA GLY A 94 -10.48 -0.78 15.60
C GLY A 94 -9.33 -1.60 16.18
N GLY A 95 -8.37 -1.97 15.33
CA GLY A 95 -7.20 -2.76 15.72
C GLY A 95 -6.23 -2.00 16.61
N LYS A 96 -5.41 -2.75 17.30
CA LYS A 96 -4.32 -2.26 18.15
C LYS A 96 -2.99 -2.77 17.61
N GLY A 97 -1.90 -2.09 17.96
CA GLY A 97 -0.55 -2.59 17.69
C GLY A 97 -0.34 -3.98 18.25
N GLY A 98 0.51 -4.76 17.64
CA GLY A 98 0.80 -6.16 17.97
C GLY A 98 0.84 -7.06 16.75
N GLY A 99 0.60 -8.34 16.95
CA GLY A 99 0.72 -9.35 15.91
C GLY A 99 -0.48 -9.37 14.95
N TRP A 100 -0.19 -9.26 13.67
CA TRP A 100 -1.17 -9.30 12.59
C TRP A 100 -0.76 -10.28 11.51
N TYR A 101 -1.74 -10.89 10.84
CA TYR A 101 -1.58 -11.86 9.74
C TYR A 101 -1.86 -11.17 8.42
N PHE A 102 -0.97 -11.35 7.44
CA PHE A 102 -1.15 -10.80 6.10
C PHE A 102 -1.68 -11.85 5.14
N TRP A 103 -2.73 -11.51 4.43
CA TRP A 103 -3.39 -12.33 3.43
C TRP A 103 -3.45 -11.62 2.10
N GLY A 104 -3.36 -12.37 1.01
CA GLY A 104 -3.63 -11.86 -0.33
C GLY A 104 -4.60 -12.75 -1.09
N ARG A 105 -5.51 -12.14 -1.79
CA ARG A 105 -6.31 -12.78 -2.83
C ARG A 105 -5.47 -12.80 -4.09
N VAL A 106 -4.96 -13.97 -4.45
CA VAL A 106 -3.94 -14.10 -5.48
C VAL A 106 -4.22 -15.24 -6.45
N ILE A 107 -3.69 -15.12 -7.66
CA ILE A 107 -3.41 -16.24 -8.55
C ILE A 107 -1.90 -16.45 -8.50
N ASN A 108 -1.44 -17.53 -7.93
CA ASN A 108 -0.02 -17.82 -7.75
C ASN A 108 0.28 -19.28 -8.08
N PRO A 109 0.41 -19.62 -9.38
CA PRO A 109 0.62 -20.99 -9.82
C PRO A 109 2.04 -21.51 -9.53
N GLN A 110 2.89 -20.69 -8.98
CA GLN A 110 4.30 -21.01 -8.72
C GLN A 110 4.68 -20.64 -7.29
N ASN A 111 5.62 -21.36 -6.71
CA ASN A 111 6.25 -20.92 -5.47
C ASN A 111 7.04 -19.65 -5.74
N THR A 112 6.47 -18.51 -5.41
CA THR A 112 7.19 -17.25 -5.46
C THR A 112 8.11 -17.13 -4.28
N SER A 113 9.25 -16.50 -4.47
CA SER A 113 10.16 -16.14 -3.39
C SER A 113 10.26 -14.64 -3.19
N ASP A 114 9.22 -13.91 -3.54
CA ASP A 114 9.09 -12.52 -3.17
C ASP A 114 9.00 -12.39 -1.66
N PHE A 115 9.52 -11.30 -1.13
CA PHE A 115 9.59 -11.08 0.29
C PHE A 115 8.70 -9.93 0.72
N ILE A 116 7.91 -10.17 1.77
CA ILE A 116 7.19 -9.12 2.47
C ILE A 116 8.00 -8.63 3.66
N LEU A 117 8.12 -7.32 3.78
CA LEU A 117 8.79 -6.61 4.86
C LEU A 117 7.86 -5.51 5.40
N VAL A 118 7.87 -5.34 6.73
CA VAL A 118 7.09 -4.30 7.41
C VAL A 118 8.03 -3.42 8.23
N GLU A 119 7.89 -2.12 8.09
CA GLU A 119 8.71 -1.17 8.86
C GLU A 119 8.51 -1.33 10.37
N GLY A 120 9.63 -1.52 11.07
CA GLY A 120 9.64 -1.67 12.52
C GLY A 120 9.31 -3.06 13.04
N HIS A 121 8.98 -4.03 12.18
CA HIS A 121 8.93 -5.42 12.58
C HIS A 121 10.33 -5.98 12.83
N LYS A 122 10.53 -6.64 13.96
CA LYS A 122 11.82 -7.22 14.34
C LYS A 122 12.26 -8.28 13.32
N GLY A 123 13.42 -8.09 12.72
CA GLY A 123 13.99 -9.00 11.71
C GLY A 123 13.69 -8.62 10.27
N ASP A 124 12.82 -7.66 10.01
CA ASP A 124 12.57 -7.12 8.68
C ASP A 124 13.55 -5.96 8.41
N ASN A 125 14.65 -6.28 7.76
CA ASN A 125 15.65 -5.27 7.37
C ASN A 125 15.30 -4.73 5.98
N ILE A 126 14.67 -3.56 5.93
CA ILE A 126 14.40 -2.87 4.68
C ILE A 126 15.72 -2.31 4.16
N PRO A 127 16.12 -2.62 2.91
CA PRO A 127 17.37 -2.10 2.35
C PRO A 127 17.33 -0.57 2.20
N ASP A 128 18.49 0.06 2.04
CA ASP A 128 18.55 1.48 1.69
C ASP A 128 17.95 1.68 0.30
N LEU A 129 16.81 2.35 0.26
CA LEU A 129 16.04 2.61 -0.96
C LEU A 129 16.50 3.89 -1.68
N LYS A 130 17.61 4.52 -1.26
CA LYS A 130 18.18 5.66 -1.95
C LYS A 130 18.76 5.21 -3.29
N GLY A 131 18.24 5.79 -4.36
CA GLY A 131 18.74 5.52 -5.71
C GLY A 131 17.67 5.02 -6.65
N LYS A 132 18.10 4.72 -7.87
CA LYS A 132 17.21 4.20 -8.91
C LYS A 132 17.28 2.67 -8.91
N GLY A 133 16.16 1.99 -8.68
CA GLY A 133 16.05 0.55 -8.81
C GLY A 133 16.52 0.02 -10.16
N PRO A 134 16.56 -1.29 -10.38
CA PRO A 134 15.83 -2.29 -9.59
C PRO A 134 16.60 -2.72 -8.32
N PHE A 135 15.93 -2.69 -7.20
CA PHE A 135 16.48 -3.22 -5.96
C PHE A 135 16.28 -4.74 -5.94
N VAL A 136 17.38 -5.47 -5.90
CA VAL A 136 17.34 -6.92 -5.66
C VAL A 136 17.47 -7.14 -4.16
N PHE A 137 16.40 -7.61 -3.55
CA PHE A 137 16.45 -7.93 -2.14
C PHE A 137 17.29 -9.19 -1.92
N ALA A 138 18.48 -9.02 -1.38
CA ALA A 138 19.39 -10.11 -1.05
C ALA A 138 19.17 -10.67 0.36
N GLY A 139 18.13 -10.24 1.06
CA GLY A 139 17.84 -10.67 2.43
C GLY A 139 17.55 -12.16 2.51
N GLN A 140 18.38 -12.89 3.20
CA GLN A 140 18.31 -14.36 3.28
C GLN A 140 17.11 -14.82 4.12
N ASN A 141 16.60 -13.99 5.01
CA ASN A 141 15.57 -14.31 5.99
C ASN A 141 14.24 -13.61 5.73
N GLY A 142 14.04 -13.08 4.52
CA GLY A 142 12.77 -12.48 4.15
C GLY A 142 11.67 -13.54 4.12
N GLN A 143 10.51 -13.16 4.62
CA GLN A 143 9.34 -14.01 4.55
C GLN A 143 8.73 -13.94 3.16
N ARG A 144 8.36 -15.08 2.60
CA ARG A 144 7.70 -15.13 1.29
C ARG A 144 6.37 -14.37 1.34
N ALA A 145 6.05 -13.70 0.25
CA ALA A 145 4.81 -12.94 0.19
C ALA A 145 3.58 -13.85 0.23
N PHE A 146 3.53 -14.90 -0.59
CA PHE A 146 2.35 -15.78 -0.65
C PHE A 146 2.72 -17.22 -0.95
N GLU A 147 1.83 -18.14 -0.55
CA GLU A 147 1.89 -19.55 -0.97
C GLU A 147 1.51 -19.74 -2.44
N GLN A 148 1.98 -20.83 -2.97
CA GLN A 148 1.48 -21.33 -4.23
C GLN A 148 0.01 -21.73 -4.07
N ASN A 149 -0.85 -21.21 -4.94
CA ASN A 149 -2.14 -21.80 -5.21
C ASN A 149 -2.14 -22.40 -6.62
N THR A 150 -2.98 -23.38 -6.86
CA THR A 150 -2.97 -24.17 -8.08
C THR A 150 -3.64 -23.47 -9.29
N GLY A 151 -3.39 -22.17 -9.46
CA GLY A 151 -3.89 -21.40 -10.60
C GLY A 151 -5.34 -20.90 -10.43
N PRO A 152 -5.97 -20.41 -11.53
CA PRO A 152 -7.35 -19.94 -11.44
C PRO A 152 -8.28 -21.07 -10.94
N PRO A 153 -9.26 -20.79 -10.07
CA PRO A 153 -9.69 -19.47 -9.63
C PRO A 153 -8.76 -18.82 -8.60
N TRP A 154 -9.09 -17.57 -8.28
CA TRP A 154 -8.48 -16.81 -7.20
C TRP A 154 -8.50 -17.57 -5.87
N GLY A 155 -7.43 -17.45 -5.11
CA GLY A 155 -7.33 -18.02 -3.78
C GLY A 155 -6.81 -17.04 -2.74
N TRP A 156 -7.28 -17.16 -1.51
CA TRP A 156 -6.72 -16.44 -0.38
C TRP A 156 -5.51 -17.18 0.17
N ALA A 157 -4.36 -16.55 0.08
CA ALA A 157 -3.09 -17.09 0.54
C ALA A 157 -2.55 -16.27 1.71
N VAL A 158 -2.12 -16.94 2.77
CA VAL A 158 -1.46 -16.31 3.91
C VAL A 158 0.00 -16.04 3.58
N SER A 159 0.55 -14.99 4.16
CA SER A 159 1.98 -14.70 4.10
C SER A 159 2.58 -14.73 5.51
N PRO A 160 3.62 -15.47 5.72
CA PRO A 160 4.16 -16.57 4.93
C PRO A 160 3.40 -17.86 5.09
N PRO A 161 3.70 -18.76 4.13
CA PRO A 161 2.88 -19.90 3.84
C PRO A 161 2.95 -20.94 4.88
N LYS A 162 2.92 -21.26 5.83
CA LYS A 162 2.82 -22.48 6.67
C LYS A 162 2.62 -22.27 8.16
N GLU A 163 2.94 -21.12 8.71
CA GLU A 163 2.98 -20.98 10.17
C GLU A 163 2.27 -19.75 10.71
N GLY A 164 1.47 -19.07 9.85
CA GLY A 164 0.76 -17.87 10.29
C GLY A 164 1.71 -16.86 10.93
N HIS A 165 2.79 -16.53 10.23
CA HIS A 165 3.75 -15.58 10.78
C HIS A 165 3.09 -14.25 11.01
N ILE A 166 3.18 -13.85 12.23
CA ILE A 166 2.69 -12.60 12.75
C ILE A 166 3.71 -11.53 12.40
N LYS A 167 3.26 -10.46 11.77
CA LYS A 167 4.01 -9.22 11.70
C LYS A 167 3.60 -8.32 12.86
N GLU A 168 4.58 -7.77 13.55
CA GLU A 168 4.34 -6.75 14.57
C GLU A 168 3.98 -5.43 13.90
N LEU A 169 2.72 -5.02 14.00
CA LEU A 169 2.25 -3.75 13.49
C LEU A 169 2.20 -2.69 14.60
N LYS A 170 2.48 -1.43 14.24
CA LYS A 170 2.33 -0.27 15.13
C LYS A 170 0.84 0.08 15.26
N ASN A 171 0.45 0.64 16.38
CA ASN A 171 -0.88 1.22 16.52
C ASN A 171 -1.02 2.47 15.63
N GLY A 172 -1.84 2.38 14.58
CA GLY A 172 -2.02 3.44 13.60
C GLY A 172 -1.47 3.05 12.23
N GLU A 173 -0.75 3.98 11.62
CA GLU A 173 -0.20 3.81 10.27
C GLU A 173 1.01 2.89 10.25
N ASN A 174 1.04 2.01 9.25
CA ASN A 174 2.09 1.05 8.99
C ASN A 174 2.48 1.09 7.52
N THR A 175 3.73 0.76 7.24
CA THR A 175 4.27 0.67 5.87
C THR A 175 4.76 -0.75 5.63
N MET A 176 4.33 -1.34 4.52
CA MET A 176 4.84 -2.63 4.07
C MET A 176 5.41 -2.55 2.66
N TYR A 177 6.32 -3.46 2.37
CA TYR A 177 6.94 -3.63 1.06
C TYR A 177 6.82 -5.08 0.60
N ILE A 178 6.64 -5.29 -0.69
CA ILE A 178 6.90 -6.57 -1.32
C ILE A 178 8.04 -6.38 -2.31
N PHE A 179 9.15 -7.10 -2.08
CA PHE A 179 10.33 -7.11 -2.94
C PHE A 179 10.27 -8.29 -3.90
N HIS A 180 10.42 -7.99 -5.18
CA HIS A 180 10.43 -8.97 -6.24
C HIS A 180 11.79 -9.64 -6.32
N ARG A 181 11.87 -10.90 -5.96
CA ARG A 181 13.12 -11.66 -5.95
C ARG A 181 13.29 -12.59 -7.14
N GLN A 182 12.28 -13.36 -7.47
CA GLN A 182 12.37 -14.35 -8.55
C GLN A 182 11.36 -14.08 -9.64
N GLY A 183 11.82 -14.23 -10.89
CA GLY A 183 10.94 -14.19 -12.04
C GLY A 183 9.80 -15.21 -11.92
N GLY A 184 8.64 -14.84 -12.39
CA GLY A 184 7.45 -15.69 -12.48
C GLY A 184 6.48 -15.04 -13.43
N ARG A 185 5.60 -15.82 -14.03
CA ARG A 185 4.59 -15.32 -14.96
C ARG A 185 3.20 -15.72 -14.48
N ASN A 186 2.21 -14.96 -14.88
CA ASN A 186 0.81 -15.23 -14.55
C ASN A 186 0.54 -15.26 -13.04
N ILE A 187 1.20 -14.38 -12.30
CA ILE A 187 0.98 -14.17 -10.89
C ILE A 187 0.24 -12.85 -10.76
N PHE A 188 -0.93 -12.90 -10.14
CA PHE A 188 -1.77 -11.73 -9.99
C PHE A 188 -2.14 -11.52 -8.53
N TRP A 189 -2.14 -10.28 -8.10
CA TRP A 189 -2.60 -9.83 -6.78
C TRP A 189 -3.79 -8.90 -6.96
N ASP A 190 -4.85 -9.18 -6.24
CA ASP A 190 -6.11 -8.46 -6.33
C ASP A 190 -6.38 -7.66 -5.05
N VAL A 191 -6.61 -8.35 -3.93
CA VAL A 191 -6.93 -7.73 -2.65
C VAL A 191 -5.99 -8.22 -1.57
N PHE A 192 -5.58 -7.31 -0.69
CA PHE A 192 -4.83 -7.61 0.51
C PHE A 192 -5.68 -7.44 1.77
N CYS A 193 -5.39 -8.23 2.78
CA CYS A 193 -6.04 -8.19 4.08
C CYS A 193 -5.02 -8.34 5.20
N TRP A 194 -5.01 -7.42 6.13
CA TRP A 194 -4.40 -7.60 7.44
C TRP A 194 -5.47 -7.97 8.46
N ALA A 195 -5.22 -9.02 9.24
CA ALA A 195 -6.14 -9.50 10.28
C ALA A 195 -5.39 -9.79 11.59
N ASP A 196 -5.96 -9.38 12.74
CA ASP A 196 -5.36 -9.61 14.06
C ASP A 196 -5.78 -10.93 14.72
N LYS A 197 -6.75 -11.62 14.14
CA LYS A 197 -7.28 -12.87 14.68
C LYS A 197 -6.54 -14.08 14.11
N GLN A 198 -5.89 -14.83 14.98
CA GLN A 198 -5.32 -16.13 14.62
C GLN A 198 -6.43 -17.11 14.18
N GLY A 199 -6.19 -17.81 13.07
CA GLY A 199 -7.11 -18.78 12.51
C GLY A 199 -8.23 -18.18 11.66
N TYR A 200 -8.34 -16.86 11.57
CA TYR A 200 -9.23 -16.23 10.59
C TYR A 200 -8.68 -16.43 9.18
N VAL A 201 -9.53 -16.89 8.29
CA VAL A 201 -9.22 -17.06 6.86
C VAL A 201 -10.18 -16.17 6.06
N PRO A 202 -9.67 -15.15 5.35
CA PRO A 202 -10.49 -14.30 4.51
C PRO A 202 -11.20 -15.06 3.40
N ASN A 203 -12.34 -14.54 2.98
CA ASN A 203 -13.05 -15.02 1.80
C ASN A 203 -13.64 -13.84 1.00
N ASP A 204 -14.12 -14.13 -0.21
CA ASP A 204 -14.64 -13.11 -1.12
C ASP A 204 -15.90 -12.41 -0.57
N ASP A 205 -16.72 -13.12 0.16
CA ASP A 205 -17.94 -12.55 0.76
C ASP A 205 -17.61 -11.59 1.90
N ASP A 206 -16.60 -11.91 2.70
CA ASP A 206 -16.12 -11.03 3.76
C ASP A 206 -15.61 -9.71 3.17
N TYR A 207 -14.80 -9.77 2.12
CA TYR A 207 -14.32 -8.58 1.43
C TYR A 207 -15.47 -7.73 0.86
N LYS A 208 -16.44 -8.34 0.18
CA LYS A 208 -17.58 -7.64 -0.42
C LYS A 208 -18.45 -6.93 0.62
N LYS A 209 -18.62 -7.54 1.80
CA LYS A 209 -19.42 -7.01 2.91
C LYS A 209 -18.68 -6.03 3.79
N ALA A 210 -17.35 -5.99 3.71
CA ALA A 210 -16.54 -5.07 4.53
C ALA A 210 -16.89 -3.60 4.26
N GLU A 211 -16.93 -2.81 5.32
CA GLU A 211 -17.32 -1.39 5.26
C GLU A 211 -16.26 -0.57 4.52
N LYS A 212 -16.67 0.10 3.44
CA LYS A 212 -15.79 0.99 2.68
C LYS A 212 -15.47 2.24 3.50
N LYS A 213 -14.20 2.53 3.67
CA LYS A 213 -13.70 3.75 4.29
C LYS A 213 -12.83 4.53 3.32
N LYS A 214 -12.73 5.82 3.56
CA LYS A 214 -11.74 6.68 2.89
C LYS A 214 -10.81 7.23 3.95
N LEU A 215 -9.52 7.30 3.69
CA LEU A 215 -8.62 8.06 4.54
C LEU A 215 -9.08 9.51 4.55
N ALA A 216 -9.23 10.09 5.74
CA ALA A 216 -9.55 11.50 5.83
C ALA A 216 -8.41 12.30 5.19
N VAL A 217 -8.76 13.21 4.30
CA VAL A 217 -7.81 14.22 3.80
C VAL A 217 -7.25 14.96 5.00
N TYR A 218 -5.93 15.07 5.10
CA TYR A 218 -5.27 15.78 6.19
C TYR A 218 -5.80 17.20 6.37
N PRO A 219 -5.77 17.75 7.61
CA PRO A 219 -6.41 19.06 7.95
C PRO A 219 -5.91 20.24 7.14
N ASP A 220 -4.76 20.15 6.50
CA ASP A 220 -4.18 21.24 5.71
C ASP A 220 -5.06 21.69 4.53
N GLN A 221 -5.94 20.84 4.05
CA GLN A 221 -6.93 21.23 3.03
C GLN A 221 -8.17 21.94 3.62
N LYS A 222 -8.46 21.79 4.91
CA LYS A 222 -9.55 22.54 5.56
C LYS A 222 -9.20 23.99 5.78
N LEU A 223 -7.94 24.33 5.97
CA LEU A 223 -7.49 25.72 6.11
C LEU A 223 -7.74 26.54 4.84
N ALA A 224 -7.51 25.96 3.67
CA ALA A 224 -7.72 26.66 2.40
C ALA A 224 -9.21 26.97 2.13
N ALA A 225 -10.11 26.06 2.48
CA ALA A 225 -11.55 26.27 2.34
C ALA A 225 -12.06 27.35 3.32
N THR A 226 -11.57 27.35 4.56
CA THR A 226 -11.94 28.32 5.59
C THR A 226 -11.47 29.74 5.22
N TRP A 227 -10.29 29.88 4.62
CA TRP A 227 -9.79 31.18 4.13
C TRP A 227 -10.57 31.71 2.91
N ALA A 228 -11.08 30.82 2.06
CA ALA A 228 -11.90 31.21 0.93
C ALA A 228 -13.29 31.73 1.38
N ASP A 229 -13.83 31.16 2.46
CA ASP A 229 -15.12 31.59 3.02
C ASP A 229 -15.00 32.89 3.82
N LEU A 230 -13.88 33.14 4.50
CA LEU A 230 -13.61 34.38 5.22
C LEU A 230 -13.41 35.60 4.30
N LYS A 231 -13.06 35.39 3.03
CA LYS A 231 -12.91 36.48 2.06
C LYS A 231 -14.21 36.90 1.37
N LYS A 232 -15.34 36.22 1.66
CA LYS A 232 -16.67 36.57 1.08
C LYS A 232 -17.53 37.45 1.97
N HIS A 233 -17.00 37.88 3.10
CA HIS A 233 -17.57 38.86 4.00
C HIS A 233 -16.60 40.03 4.20
#